data_d344fd368e960ae92f0acaa5b14993ff
#
_entry.id   d344fd368e960ae92f0acaa5b14993ff
#
_cell.length_a   1.000
_cell.length_b   1.000
_cell.length_c   1.000
_cell.angle_alpha   90.00
_cell.angle_beta   90.00
_cell.angle_gamma   90.00
#
_symmetry.space_group_name_H-M   'P 1'
#
loop_
_entity.id
_entity.type
_entity.pdbx_description
1 polymer ?
#
loop_
_entity_poly.entity_id
_entity_poly.type
_entity_poly.pdbx_seq_one_letter_code
_entity_poly.pdbx_strand_id
1 'polypeptide(L)'
;MESILIVDDDVNLCNELNEELREVGYDTESVYDGNQAVLKIAEKTFDLILLDLKIPEKDGFEILKEINEKGRNSKVIVLTAYADVKSAIDSAKMGANDFISKPYDFDELLITIRKVLQKDE
;
A
#
# COMPACT_ATOMS: atom_id res chain seq x y z
N MET A 1 10.23 13.21 7.14
CA MET A 1 9.95 12.59 5.81
C MET A 1 9.15 11.32 6.04
N GLU A 2 7.99 11.25 5.41
CA GLU A 2 7.10 10.11 5.60
C GLU A 2 7.55 8.92 4.76
N SER A 3 7.39 7.72 5.30
CA SER A 3 7.87 6.48 4.68
C SER A 3 6.70 5.69 4.08
N ILE A 4 6.93 5.15 2.89
CA ILE A 4 5.93 4.38 2.15
C ILE A 4 6.54 3.04 1.74
N LEU A 5 5.84 1.96 2.06
CA LEU A 5 6.17 0.63 1.56
C LEU A 5 5.26 0.30 0.39
N ILE A 6 5.85 -0.13 -0.72
CA ILE A 6 5.11 -0.56 -1.90
C ILE A 6 5.15 -2.09 -1.95
N VAL A 7 3.98 -2.71 -1.92
CA VAL A 7 3.84 -4.17 -1.97
C VAL A 7 3.16 -4.54 -3.27
N ASP A 8 3.95 -4.99 -4.24
CA ASP A 8 3.48 -5.31 -5.59
C ASP A 8 4.52 -6.18 -6.29
N ASP A 9 4.09 -7.20 -7.02
CA ASP A 9 5.01 -8.08 -7.73
C ASP A 9 5.48 -7.52 -9.08
N ASP A 10 4.91 -6.43 -9.54
CA ASP A 10 5.34 -5.75 -10.76
C ASP A 10 6.54 -4.85 -10.47
N VAL A 11 7.73 -5.34 -10.76
CA VAL A 11 8.99 -4.63 -10.49
C VAL A 11 9.05 -3.29 -11.21
N ASN A 12 8.59 -3.24 -12.46
CA ASN A 12 8.60 -2.00 -13.24
C ASN A 12 7.68 -0.94 -12.63
N LEU A 13 6.50 -1.34 -12.17
CA LEU A 13 5.58 -0.43 -11.49
C LEU A 13 6.20 0.07 -10.18
N CYS A 14 6.84 -0.80 -9.42
CA CYS A 14 7.50 -0.40 -8.18
C CYS A 14 8.61 0.62 -8.44
N ASN A 15 9.42 0.40 -9.46
CA ASN A 15 10.50 1.33 -9.82
C ASN A 15 9.94 2.69 -10.22
N GLU A 16 8.89 2.71 -11.00
CA GLU A 16 8.23 3.94 -11.43
C GLU A 16 7.64 4.70 -10.23
N LEU A 17 6.93 4.00 -9.35
CA LEU A 17 6.37 4.60 -8.14
C LEU A 17 7.46 5.12 -7.19
N ASN A 18 8.52 4.36 -7.00
CA ASN A 18 9.65 4.80 -6.18
C ASN A 18 10.21 6.12 -6.69
N GLU A 19 10.43 6.22 -7.99
CA GLU A 19 10.97 7.42 -8.59
C GLU A 19 10.01 8.61 -8.42
N GLU A 20 8.75 8.43 -8.75
CA GLU A 20 7.74 9.49 -8.67
C GLU A 20 7.53 9.97 -7.22
N LEU A 21 7.44 9.05 -6.28
CA LEU A 21 7.20 9.39 -4.87
C LEU A 21 8.42 10.04 -4.22
N ARG A 22 9.62 9.58 -4.54
CA ARG A 22 10.85 10.19 -4.02
C ARG A 22 11.02 11.61 -4.52
N GLU A 23 10.65 11.89 -5.75
CA GLU A 23 10.70 13.25 -6.30
C GLU A 23 9.84 14.24 -5.52
N VAL A 24 8.74 13.77 -4.93
CA VAL A 24 7.86 14.66 -4.14
C VAL A 24 8.12 14.57 -2.63
N GLY A 25 9.21 13.93 -2.23
CA GLY A 25 9.70 14.00 -0.86
C GLY A 25 9.41 12.82 0.05
N TYR A 26 8.89 11.71 -0.46
CA TYR A 26 8.67 10.52 0.35
C TYR A 26 9.89 9.61 0.36
N ASP A 27 10.03 8.86 1.44
CA ASP A 27 11.03 7.80 1.56
C ASP A 27 10.35 6.47 1.24
N THR A 28 10.84 5.74 0.24
CA THR A 28 10.13 4.56 -0.27
C THR A 28 10.97 3.30 -0.27
N GLU A 29 10.31 2.18 -0.03
CA GLU A 29 10.87 0.85 -0.19
C GLU A 29 9.85 -0.02 -0.90
N SER A 30 10.30 -1.07 -1.60
CA SER A 30 9.43 -2.00 -2.31
C SER A 30 9.71 -3.43 -1.90
N VAL A 31 8.66 -4.22 -1.83
CA VAL A 31 8.73 -5.68 -1.72
C VAL A 31 7.80 -6.29 -2.75
N TYR A 32 8.07 -7.53 -3.16
CA TYR A 32 7.46 -8.09 -4.36
C TYR A 32 6.61 -9.33 -4.12
N ASP A 33 6.53 -9.81 -2.89
CA ASP A 33 5.67 -10.93 -2.52
C ASP A 33 5.20 -10.80 -1.08
N GLY A 34 4.27 -11.66 -0.69
CA GLY A 34 3.66 -11.58 0.63
C GLY A 34 4.60 -11.92 1.77
N ASN A 35 5.55 -12.83 1.56
CA ASN A 35 6.50 -13.17 2.60
C ASN A 35 7.45 -12.02 2.88
N GLN A 36 7.94 -11.36 1.84
CA GLN A 36 8.76 -10.16 1.99
C GLN A 36 8.00 -9.04 2.70
N ALA A 37 6.72 -8.88 2.36
CA ALA A 37 5.88 -7.86 2.97
C ALA A 37 5.74 -8.08 4.48
N VAL A 38 5.45 -9.30 4.91
CA VAL A 38 5.30 -9.62 6.32
C VAL A 38 6.59 -9.37 7.09
N LEU A 39 7.72 -9.79 6.53
CA LEU A 39 9.03 -9.56 7.16
C LEU A 39 9.33 -8.07 7.29
N LYS A 40 9.08 -7.31 6.25
CA LYS A 40 9.38 -5.89 6.26
C LYS A 40 8.48 -5.13 7.25
N ILE A 41 7.22 -5.47 7.32
CA ILE A 41 6.27 -4.87 8.27
C ILE A 41 6.66 -5.19 9.72
N ALA A 42 7.16 -6.39 9.97
CA ALA A 42 7.63 -6.79 11.30
C ALA A 42 8.92 -6.05 11.69
N GLU A 43 9.77 -5.76 10.73
CA GLU A 43 11.07 -5.15 10.93
C GLU A 43 10.98 -3.64 11.17
N LYS A 44 10.08 -2.96 10.46
CA LYS A 44 10.04 -1.52 10.39
C LYS A 44 8.60 -1.01 10.28
N THR A 45 8.32 0.13 10.90
CA THR A 45 7.03 0.79 10.79
C THR A 45 7.05 1.77 9.62
N PHE A 46 6.01 1.72 8.79
CA PHE A 46 5.83 2.66 7.67
C PHE A 46 4.63 3.55 7.94
N ASP A 47 4.69 4.78 7.45
CA ASP A 47 3.54 5.69 7.56
C ASP A 47 2.40 5.24 6.64
N LEU A 48 2.75 4.73 5.47
CA LEU A 48 1.78 4.28 4.48
C LEU A 48 2.26 2.99 3.82
N ILE A 49 1.33 2.11 3.53
CA ILE A 49 1.58 0.90 2.73
C ILE A 49 0.67 0.96 1.51
N LEU A 50 1.27 0.92 0.32
CA LEU A 50 0.54 0.75 -0.94
C LEU A 50 0.51 -0.74 -1.22
N LEU A 51 -0.67 -1.34 -1.22
CA LEU A 51 -0.82 -2.79 -1.22
C LEU A 51 -1.62 -3.27 -2.42
N ASP A 52 -1.01 -4.15 -3.23
CA ASP A 52 -1.74 -4.88 -4.25
C ASP A 52 -2.38 -6.11 -3.59
N LEU A 53 -3.64 -6.38 -3.89
CA LEU A 53 -4.35 -7.52 -3.34
C LEU A 53 -3.91 -8.84 -3.96
N LYS A 54 -3.34 -8.81 -5.15
CA LYS A 54 -2.95 -10.03 -5.86
C LYS A 54 -1.43 -10.10 -6.01
N ILE A 55 -0.79 -10.71 -5.02
CA ILE A 55 0.67 -10.89 -5.00
C ILE A 55 1.01 -12.35 -4.70
N PRO A 56 2.20 -12.83 -5.10
CA PRO A 56 2.65 -14.19 -4.78
C PRO A 56 2.82 -14.42 -3.27
N GLU A 57 2.78 -15.65 -2.87
CA GLU A 57 3.06 -16.22 -1.54
C GLU A 57 1.92 -15.98 -0.55
N LYS A 58 1.46 -14.75 -0.40
CA LYS A 58 0.33 -14.42 0.46
C LYS A 58 -0.65 -13.54 -0.28
N ASP A 59 -1.92 -13.81 -0.08
CA ASP A 59 -3.02 -12.96 -0.54
C ASP A 59 -2.91 -11.58 0.13
N GLY A 60 -3.20 -10.52 -0.62
CA GLY A 60 -3.17 -9.16 -0.10
C GLY A 60 -4.12 -8.94 1.08
N PHE A 61 -5.23 -9.65 1.12
CA PHE A 61 -6.13 -9.59 2.29
C PHE A 61 -5.47 -10.15 3.54
N GLU A 62 -4.66 -11.19 3.41
CA GLU A 62 -3.90 -11.73 4.55
C GLU A 62 -2.87 -10.71 5.05
N ILE A 63 -2.22 -9.99 4.14
CA ILE A 63 -1.27 -8.93 4.51
C ILE A 63 -2.00 -7.81 5.25
N LEU A 64 -3.17 -7.41 4.77
CA LEU A 64 -3.99 -6.38 5.40
C LEU A 64 -4.38 -6.78 6.82
N LYS A 65 -4.76 -8.03 7.01
CA LYS A 65 -5.08 -8.58 8.31
C LYS A 65 -3.86 -8.53 9.25
N GLU A 66 -2.69 -8.90 8.74
CA GLU A 66 -1.44 -8.85 9.50
C GLU A 66 -1.14 -7.43 9.99
N ILE A 67 -1.31 -6.43 9.12
CA ILE A 67 -1.10 -5.04 9.48
C ILE A 67 -2.02 -4.63 10.63
N ASN A 68 -3.28 -4.98 10.55
CA ASN A 68 -4.26 -4.64 11.58
C ASN A 68 -3.98 -5.36 12.90
N GLU A 69 -3.64 -6.64 12.85
CA GLU A 69 -3.42 -7.44 14.06
C GLU A 69 -2.18 -7.01 14.83
N LYS A 70 -1.17 -6.52 14.15
CA LYS A 70 0.06 -6.09 14.82
C LYS A 70 -0.07 -4.71 15.48
N GLY A 71 -1.23 -4.07 15.36
CA GLY A 71 -1.48 -2.80 16.01
C GLY A 71 -0.58 -1.67 15.55
N ARG A 72 -0.06 -1.76 14.34
CA ARG A 72 0.80 -0.73 13.78
C ARG A 72 -0.04 0.41 13.23
N ASN A 73 0.46 1.62 13.34
CA ASN A 73 -0.27 2.81 12.92
C ASN A 73 -0.08 3.13 11.43
N SER A 74 0.29 2.14 10.64
CA SER A 74 0.43 2.32 9.19
C SER A 74 -0.92 2.50 8.52
N LYS A 75 -1.03 3.51 7.68
CA LYS A 75 -2.20 3.65 6.81
C LYS A 75 -2.03 2.72 5.61
N VAL A 76 -3.13 2.30 5.02
CA VAL A 76 -3.09 1.39 3.87
C VAL A 76 -3.96 1.94 2.75
N ILE A 77 -3.38 2.05 1.56
CA ILE A 77 -4.11 2.30 0.33
C ILE A 77 -3.95 1.04 -0.52
N VAL A 78 -5.07 0.44 -0.89
CA VAL A 78 -5.05 -0.70 -1.81
C VAL A 78 -4.94 -0.16 -3.23
N LEU A 79 -3.93 -0.62 -3.97
CA LEU A 79 -3.68 -0.23 -5.36
C LEU A 79 -3.62 -1.50 -6.19
N THR A 80 -4.68 -1.82 -6.92
CA THR A 80 -4.82 -3.12 -7.55
C THR A 80 -5.62 -3.08 -8.85
N ALA A 81 -5.32 -4.03 -9.75
CA ALA A 81 -6.14 -4.28 -10.92
C ALA A 81 -7.41 -5.06 -10.55
N TYR A 82 -7.47 -5.62 -9.35
CA TYR A 82 -8.63 -6.32 -8.80
C TYR A 82 -9.65 -5.32 -8.25
N ALA A 83 -10.15 -4.46 -9.11
CA ALA A 83 -10.96 -3.32 -8.69
C ALA A 83 -12.46 -3.59 -8.84
N ASP A 84 -12.96 -4.66 -8.21
CA ASP A 84 -14.39 -4.89 -8.15
C ASP A 84 -14.97 -4.35 -6.84
N VAL A 85 -16.29 -4.17 -6.82
CA VAL A 85 -17.00 -3.60 -5.67
C VAL A 85 -16.80 -4.44 -4.41
N LYS A 86 -16.83 -5.76 -4.57
CA LYS A 86 -16.68 -6.67 -3.42
C LYS A 86 -15.30 -6.52 -2.78
N SER A 87 -14.24 -6.49 -3.58
CA SER A 87 -12.88 -6.33 -3.07
C SER A 87 -12.70 -4.99 -2.37
N ALA A 88 -13.27 -3.93 -2.92
CA ALA A 88 -13.21 -2.61 -2.30
C ALA A 88 -13.90 -2.60 -0.94
N ILE A 89 -15.08 -3.17 -0.86
CA ILE A 89 -15.84 -3.24 0.40
C ILE A 89 -15.10 -4.10 1.43
N ASP A 90 -14.63 -5.29 1.02
CA ASP A 90 -13.94 -6.20 1.92
C ASP A 90 -12.64 -5.59 2.46
N SER A 91 -11.87 -4.93 1.62
CA SER A 91 -10.63 -4.28 2.05
C SER A 91 -10.90 -3.14 3.03
N ALA A 92 -11.95 -2.36 2.80
CA ALA A 92 -12.33 -1.28 3.72
C ALA A 92 -12.73 -1.84 5.09
N LYS A 93 -13.48 -2.94 5.11
CA LYS A 93 -13.86 -3.61 6.35
C LYS A 93 -12.64 -4.16 7.10
N MET A 94 -11.58 -4.48 6.40
CA MET A 94 -10.35 -5.00 6.98
C MET A 94 -9.34 -3.90 7.31
N GLY A 95 -9.75 -2.63 7.22
CA GLY A 95 -8.95 -1.51 7.69
C GLY A 95 -8.20 -0.74 6.62
N ALA A 96 -8.41 -1.01 5.33
CA ALA A 96 -7.81 -0.19 4.28
C ALA A 96 -8.41 1.22 4.34
N ASN A 97 -7.56 2.22 4.19
CA ASN A 97 -7.98 3.62 4.28
C ASN A 97 -8.52 4.14 2.95
N ASP A 98 -8.07 3.58 1.84
CA ASP A 98 -8.59 3.93 0.52
C ASP A 98 -8.30 2.81 -0.47
N PHE A 99 -8.86 2.92 -1.67
CA PHE A 99 -8.79 1.89 -2.71
C PHE A 99 -8.67 2.57 -4.07
N ILE A 100 -7.61 2.26 -4.81
CA ILE A 100 -7.37 2.82 -6.14
C ILE A 100 -7.18 1.69 -7.14
N SER A 101 -7.85 1.78 -8.28
CA SER A 101 -7.71 0.80 -9.35
C SER A 101 -6.53 1.12 -10.26
N LYS A 102 -5.89 0.06 -10.78
CA LYS A 102 -4.89 0.19 -11.82
C LYS A 102 -5.56 0.23 -13.19
N PRO A 103 -5.01 0.93 -14.18
CA PRO A 103 -3.81 1.74 -14.09
C PRO A 103 -4.03 3.01 -13.27
N TYR A 104 -3.04 3.43 -12.51
CA TYR A 104 -3.17 4.61 -11.67
C TYR A 104 -2.76 5.88 -12.42
N ASP A 105 -3.37 6.98 -12.01
CA ASP A 105 -2.94 8.34 -12.39
C ASP A 105 -2.13 8.86 -11.19
N PHE A 106 -0.90 9.27 -11.42
CA PHE A 106 -0.03 9.66 -10.31
C PHE A 106 -0.57 10.86 -9.53
N ASP A 107 -1.15 11.84 -10.20
CA ASP A 107 -1.70 13.02 -9.52
C ASP A 107 -2.85 12.63 -8.61
N GLU A 108 -3.73 11.75 -9.06
CA GLU A 108 -4.83 11.23 -8.26
C GLU A 108 -4.31 10.41 -7.07
N LEU A 109 -3.33 9.54 -7.31
CA LEU A 109 -2.70 8.77 -6.25
C LEU A 109 -2.07 9.67 -5.20
N LEU A 110 -1.35 10.70 -5.63
CA LEU A 110 -0.68 11.63 -4.73
C LEU A 110 -1.67 12.41 -3.87
N ILE A 111 -2.79 12.84 -4.45
CA ILE A 111 -3.87 13.50 -3.71
C ILE A 111 -4.41 12.56 -2.64
N THR A 112 -4.64 11.31 -3.00
CA THR A 112 -5.15 10.30 -2.06
C THR A 112 -4.16 10.03 -0.93
N ILE A 113 -2.87 9.90 -1.27
CA ILE A 113 -1.82 9.70 -0.27
C ILE A 113 -1.80 10.85 0.74
N ARG A 114 -1.80 12.08 0.26
CA ARG A 114 -1.79 13.26 1.12
C ARG A 114 -3.01 13.31 2.03
N LYS A 115 -4.17 13.01 1.49
CA LYS A 115 -5.43 12.99 2.23
C LYS A 115 -5.40 11.93 3.34
N VAL A 116 -4.92 10.73 3.03
CA VAL A 116 -4.85 9.63 3.99
C VAL A 116 -3.86 9.96 5.10
N LEU A 117 -2.69 10.49 4.76
CA LEU A 117 -1.65 10.79 5.75
C LEU A 117 -1.99 11.99 6.63
N GLN A 118 -2.81 12.90 6.17
CA GLN A 118 -3.22 14.09 6.95
C GLN A 118 -4.46 13.86 7.80
N LYS A 119 -5.08 12.71 7.67
CA LYS A 119 -6.38 12.44 8.26
C LYS A 119 -6.39 12.41 9.79
N ASP A 120 -5.25 12.23 10.41
CA ASP A 120 -5.11 12.13 11.87
C ASP A 120 -4.86 13.47 12.56
N GLU A 121 -4.83 14.55 11.81
CA GLU A 121 -4.62 15.88 12.36
C GLU A 121 -5.86 16.45 13.04
#